data_872031e0412c6b0d0689dd71e19721a7
#
_entry.id   872031e0412c6b0d0689dd71e19721a7
#
_cell.length_a   1.000
_cell.length_b   1.000
_cell.length_c   1.000
_cell.angle_alpha   90.00
_cell.angle_beta   90.00
_cell.angle_gamma   90.00
#
_symmetry.space_group_name_H-M   'P 1'
#
loop_
_entity.id
_entity.type
_entity.pdbx_description
1 polymer ?
#
loop_
_entity_poly.entity_id
_entity_poly.type
_entity_poly.pdbx_seq_one_letter_code
_entity_poly.pdbx_strand_id
1 'polypeptide(L)' 'MNAGNKQIESNNLKVISDQLTHECLMNKKFNLYAQYCTDQQLKDLCNSSANVHKQNFNDLKCYLES' A
#
# COMPACT_ATOMS: atom_id res chain seq x y z
N MET A 1 5.73 15.40 11.28
CA MET A 1 5.29 14.39 12.23
C MET A 1 6.31 13.26 12.31
N ASN A 2 6.57 12.79 13.49
CA ASN A 2 7.48 11.66 13.71
C ASN A 2 6.71 10.51 14.32
N ALA A 3 7.08 9.30 13.96
CA ALA A 3 6.65 8.08 14.63
C ALA A 3 7.88 7.43 15.24
N GLY A 4 7.75 6.93 16.45
CA GLY A 4 8.89 6.42 17.21
C GLY A 4 9.92 7.52 17.44
N ASN A 5 11.18 7.23 17.21
CA ASN A 5 12.28 8.18 17.40
C ASN A 5 12.85 8.72 16.09
N LYS A 6 12.24 8.38 14.97
CA LYS A 6 12.76 8.78 13.67
C LYS A 6 12.37 10.21 13.36
N GLN A 7 13.34 10.99 12.91
CA GLN A 7 13.08 12.33 12.36
C GLN A 7 13.14 12.23 10.84
N ILE A 8 12.12 12.75 10.18
CA ILE A 8 11.97 12.65 8.75
C ILE A 8 11.87 14.06 8.16
N GLU A 9 12.74 14.33 7.18
CA GLU A 9 12.68 15.57 6.42
C GLU A 9 11.29 15.73 5.80
N SER A 10 10.78 16.98 5.76
CA SER A 10 9.42 17.23 5.31
C SER A 10 9.16 16.78 3.88
N ASN A 11 10.15 16.91 2.98
CA ASN A 11 10.01 16.42 1.60
C ASN A 11 9.86 14.90 1.56
N ASN A 12 10.63 14.19 2.36
CA ASN A 12 10.56 12.74 2.44
C ASN A 12 9.25 12.30 3.09
N LEU A 13 8.81 13.03 4.11
CA LEU A 13 7.53 12.75 4.75
C LEU A 13 6.37 12.88 3.78
N LYS A 14 6.40 13.91 2.93
CA LYS A 14 5.37 14.10 1.90
C LYS A 14 5.36 12.92 0.91
N VAL A 15 6.52 12.48 0.46
CA VAL A 15 6.63 11.34 -0.46
C VAL A 15 6.06 10.08 0.18
N ILE A 16 6.43 9.80 1.43
CA ILE A 16 5.93 8.61 2.15
C ILE A 16 4.43 8.69 2.35
N SER A 17 3.91 9.86 2.71
CA SER A 17 2.48 10.08 2.90
C SER A 17 1.69 9.83 1.62
N ASP A 18 2.17 10.37 0.49
CA ASP A 18 1.56 10.16 -0.82
C ASP A 18 1.61 8.69 -1.21
N GLN A 19 2.74 8.03 -0.94
CA GLN A 19 2.91 6.62 -1.26
C GLN A 19 2.00 5.72 -0.41
N LEU A 20 1.83 6.03 0.88
CA LEU A 20 0.89 5.28 1.73
C LEU A 20 -0.53 5.37 1.18
N THR A 21 -0.95 6.56 0.78
CA THR A 21 -2.27 6.76 0.18
C THR A 21 -2.42 5.94 -1.10
N HIS A 22 -1.40 5.94 -1.96
CA HIS A 22 -1.39 5.18 -3.20
C HIS A 22 -1.51 3.67 -2.93
N GLU A 23 -0.69 3.13 -2.04
CA GLU A 23 -0.69 1.70 -1.75
C GLU A 23 -2.03 1.25 -1.15
N CYS A 24 -2.62 2.05 -0.28
CA CYS A 24 -3.94 1.76 0.30
C CYS A 24 -5.01 1.74 -0.80
N LEU A 25 -5.00 2.73 -1.69
CA LEU A 25 -5.94 2.83 -2.79
C LEU A 25 -5.82 1.64 -3.75
N MET A 26 -4.59 1.27 -4.10
CA MET A 26 -4.36 0.15 -5.02
C MET A 26 -4.77 -1.18 -4.41
N ASN A 27 -4.54 -1.38 -3.11
CA ASN A 27 -5.03 -2.56 -2.42
C ASN A 27 -6.55 -2.68 -2.55
N LYS A 28 -7.27 -1.60 -2.30
CA LYS A 28 -8.74 -1.57 -2.41
C LYS A 28 -9.22 -1.82 -3.83
N LYS A 29 -8.57 -1.18 -4.81
CA LYS A 29 -8.95 -1.32 -6.22
C LYS A 29 -8.75 -2.76 -6.71
N PHE A 30 -7.61 -3.37 -6.41
CA PHE A 30 -7.35 -4.74 -6.86
C PHE A 30 -8.27 -5.75 -6.17
N ASN A 31 -8.62 -5.54 -4.90
CA ASN A 31 -9.60 -6.38 -4.24
C ASN A 31 -10.97 -6.26 -4.92
N LEU A 32 -11.35 -5.06 -5.30
CA LEU A 32 -12.62 -4.83 -6.02
C LEU A 32 -12.60 -5.48 -7.41
N TYR A 33 -11.51 -5.31 -8.15
CA TYR A 33 -11.35 -5.92 -9.47
C TYR A 33 -11.43 -7.44 -9.39
N ALA A 34 -10.83 -8.05 -8.36
CA ALA A 34 -10.92 -9.48 -8.14
C ALA A 34 -12.38 -9.95 -8.01
N GLN A 35 -13.23 -9.14 -7.37
CA GLN A 35 -14.65 -9.46 -7.22
C GLN A 35 -15.40 -9.41 -8.56
N TYR A 36 -14.97 -8.54 -9.48
CA TYR A 36 -15.60 -8.40 -10.79
C TYR A 36 -15.10 -9.43 -11.82
N CYS A 37 -13.96 -10.06 -11.57
CA CYS A 37 -13.39 -11.03 -12.50
C CYS A 37 -14.18 -12.33 -12.47
N THR A 38 -14.46 -12.86 -13.64
CA THR A 38 -15.04 -14.20 -13.80
C THR A 38 -13.97 -15.24 -14.15
N ASP A 39 -12.88 -14.81 -14.75
CA ASP A 39 -11.73 -15.65 -15.05
C ASP A 39 -10.91 -15.85 -13.78
N GLN A 40 -10.67 -17.12 -13.42
CA GLN A 40 -9.99 -17.44 -12.16
C GLN A 40 -8.54 -16.99 -12.14
N GLN A 41 -7.84 -17.10 -13.26
CA GLN A 41 -6.44 -16.67 -13.34
C GLN A 41 -6.32 -15.16 -13.14
N LEU A 42 -7.21 -14.38 -13.76
CA LEU A 42 -7.23 -12.93 -13.60
C LEU A 42 -7.61 -12.53 -12.17
N LYS A 43 -8.59 -13.23 -11.59
CA LYS A 43 -8.97 -13.03 -10.18
C LYS A 43 -7.77 -13.25 -9.25
N ASP A 44 -7.01 -14.32 -9.48
CA ASP A 44 -5.83 -14.64 -8.66
C ASP A 44 -4.74 -13.56 -8.81
N LEU A 45 -4.54 -13.06 -10.03
CA LEU A 45 -3.59 -11.97 -10.27
C LEU A 45 -4.00 -10.70 -9.53
N CYS A 46 -5.29 -10.35 -9.55
CA CYS A 46 -5.80 -9.18 -8.83
C CYS A 46 -5.62 -9.34 -7.33
N ASN A 47 -5.92 -10.51 -6.78
CA ASN A 47 -5.73 -10.79 -5.36
C ASN A 47 -4.24 -10.71 -4.97
N SER A 48 -3.35 -11.25 -5.78
CA SER A 48 -1.91 -11.18 -5.55
C SER A 48 -1.41 -9.74 -5.57
N SER A 49 -1.88 -8.95 -6.54
CA SER A 49 -1.53 -7.53 -6.63
C SER A 49 -2.03 -6.73 -5.43
N ALA A 50 -3.25 -7.03 -4.97
CA ALA A 50 -3.79 -6.41 -3.75
C ALA A 50 -2.89 -6.68 -2.55
N ASN A 51 -2.39 -7.91 -2.41
CA ASN A 51 -1.51 -8.29 -1.31
C ASN A 51 -0.14 -7.62 -1.40
N VAL A 52 0.41 -7.43 -2.60
CA VAL A 52 1.67 -6.70 -2.80
C VAL A 52 1.52 -5.25 -2.29
N HIS A 53 0.44 -4.58 -2.67
CA HIS A 53 0.21 -3.20 -2.23
C HIS A 53 -0.04 -3.10 -0.74
N LYS A 54 -0.72 -4.08 -0.15
CA LYS A 54 -0.90 -4.16 1.31
C LYS A 54 0.45 -4.31 2.01
N GLN A 55 1.33 -5.16 1.51
CA GLN A 55 2.67 -5.34 2.07
C GLN A 55 3.49 -4.06 1.95
N ASN A 56 3.43 -3.40 0.80
CA ASN A 56 4.12 -2.11 0.60
C ASN A 56 3.64 -1.06 1.61
N PHE A 57 2.33 -1.00 1.85
CA PHE A 57 1.76 -0.10 2.85
C PHE A 57 2.34 -0.41 4.24
N ASN A 58 2.35 -1.67 4.62
CA ASN A 58 2.87 -2.08 5.93
C ASN A 58 4.36 -1.78 6.07
N ASP A 59 5.15 -1.97 5.01
CA ASP A 59 6.58 -1.68 5.02
C ASP A 59 6.84 -0.18 5.23
N LEU A 60 6.08 0.67 4.56
CA LEU A 60 6.17 2.12 4.73
C LEU A 60 5.75 2.55 6.13
N LYS A 61 4.67 1.96 6.63
CA LYS A 61 4.18 2.22 7.98
C LYS A 61 5.24 1.83 9.02
N CYS A 62 5.84 0.65 8.87
CA CYS A 62 6.91 0.20 9.76
C CYS A 62 8.12 1.13 9.72
N TYR A 63 8.47 1.63 8.54
CA TYR A 63 9.55 2.62 8.42
C TYR A 63 9.24 3.87 9.23
N LEU A 64 8.02 4.38 9.14
CA LEU A 64 7.61 5.57 9.90
C LEU A 64 7.64 5.34 11.41
N GLU A 65 7.35 4.13 11.86
CA GLU A 65 7.23 3.79 13.28
C GLU A 65 8.56 3.34 13.91
N SER A 66 9.60 3.21 13.12
CA SER A 66 10.90 2.70 13.60
C SER A 66 11.75 3.74 14.33
#